data_b963369f7ecc20886bf3ebab1824163d
#
_entry.id   b963369f7ecc20886bf3ebab1824163d
#
_cell.length_a   1.000
_cell.length_b   1.000
_cell.length_c   1.000
_cell.angle_alpha   90.00
_cell.angle_beta   90.00
_cell.angle_gamma   90.00
#
_symmetry.space_group_name_H-M   'P 1'
#
loop_
_entity.id
_entity.type
_entity.pdbx_description
1 polymer ?
#
loop_
_entity_poly.entity_id
_entity_poly.type
_entity_poly.pdbx_seq_one_letter_code
_entity_poly.pdbx_strand_id
1 'polypeptide(L)'
;VTAGAAGAAGAVLVGACSKPPASGTVAGDGSVTINHIFGTTRIPGPPKSVVCAGLTGQDELLAVGVVPIAVTEWFGNQPFAVWPWAQPQLGQAQPAVLSLTDGIQVDKIAALKPDLIIATNAGLDADTYKKLSAIAQTVAQSGSDAFFEPWKDQATVIGQAVFKADDTKKLIAGVDAKFAGAGKANPLLGGRKMLIVNGLPTADGFEVTPAGWRTEFLSEMGIGTPDGLDTFVKGQNALVPRDQLATALRDADVLIWTLDNDDQRPAVLADPTVAQLSQAKANRIVFPGKDLSAAIAFASVLSYPAVADQLPPLLAKALT
;
A
#
# COMPACT_ATOMS: atom_id res chain seq x y z
N VAL A 1 25.27 81.11 5.08
CA VAL A 1 24.83 80.09 6.02
C VAL A 1 24.06 79.11 5.19
N THR A 2 24.70 78.01 4.76
CA THR A 2 24.12 76.94 3.95
C THR A 2 24.29 75.65 4.68
N ALA A 3 23.17 75.03 5.04
CA ALA A 3 23.10 73.73 5.67
C ALA A 3 23.08 72.66 4.59
N GLY A 4 24.01 71.74 4.64
CA GLY A 4 24.04 70.57 3.79
C GLY A 4 23.20 69.42 4.38
N ALA A 5 22.32 68.84 3.57
CA ALA A 5 21.57 67.64 3.92
C ALA A 5 22.28 66.40 3.31
N ALA A 6 22.76 65.53 4.20
CA ALA A 6 23.28 64.20 3.78
C ALA A 6 22.11 63.24 3.66
N GLY A 7 21.89 62.74 2.46
CA GLY A 7 20.91 61.71 2.15
C GLY A 7 21.51 60.31 2.45
N ALA A 8 20.94 59.58 3.40
CA ALA A 8 21.23 58.14 3.63
C ALA A 8 20.38 57.33 2.67
N ALA A 9 21.02 56.67 1.70
CA ALA A 9 20.36 55.66 0.87
C ALA A 9 20.25 54.38 1.67
N GLY A 10 19.07 54.09 2.16
CA GLY A 10 18.73 52.81 2.77
C GLY A 10 18.53 51.74 1.70
N ALA A 11 19.45 50.78 1.60
CA ALA A 11 19.26 49.58 0.81
C ALA A 11 18.20 48.72 1.44
N VAL A 12 17.00 48.67 0.87
CA VAL A 12 15.95 47.72 1.20
C VAL A 12 16.36 46.37 0.64
N LEU A 13 16.90 45.51 1.49
CA LEU A 13 17.04 44.10 1.18
C LEU A 13 15.63 43.50 1.08
N VAL A 14 15.11 43.39 -0.13
CA VAL A 14 13.92 42.59 -0.42
C VAL A 14 14.36 41.13 -0.25
N GLY A 15 14.19 40.61 0.93
CA GLY A 15 14.26 39.18 1.17
C GLY A 15 13.16 38.50 0.34
N ALA A 16 13.56 37.89 -0.77
CA ALA A 16 12.68 37.00 -1.51
C ALA A 16 12.30 35.85 -0.58
N CYS A 17 11.11 35.93 0.03
CA CYS A 17 10.48 34.78 0.67
C CYS A 17 10.14 33.78 -0.44
N SER A 18 11.11 32.96 -0.82
CA SER A 18 10.85 31.82 -1.67
C SER A 18 9.92 30.89 -0.89
N LYS A 19 8.75 30.65 -1.46
CA LYS A 19 7.81 29.66 -0.95
C LYS A 19 8.59 28.36 -0.74
N PRO A 20 8.45 27.66 0.41
CA PRO A 20 9.11 26.39 0.60
C PRO A 20 8.78 25.46 -0.57
N PRO A 21 9.73 24.66 -1.08
CA PRO A 21 9.46 23.71 -2.14
C PRO A 21 8.33 22.78 -1.71
N ALA A 22 7.50 22.36 -2.67
CA ALA A 22 6.43 21.40 -2.41
C ALA A 22 7.03 20.08 -1.89
N SER A 23 6.31 19.39 -1.01
CA SER A 23 6.73 18.08 -0.50
C SER A 23 7.14 17.16 -1.65
N GLY A 24 8.27 16.46 -1.49
CA GLY A 24 8.79 15.53 -2.48
C GLY A 24 9.48 16.13 -3.69
N THR A 25 9.60 17.46 -3.77
CA THR A 25 10.33 18.14 -4.86
C THR A 25 11.80 18.33 -4.47
N VAL A 26 12.70 18.04 -5.39
CA VAL A 26 14.14 18.30 -5.20
C VAL A 26 14.37 19.81 -5.18
N ALA A 27 14.92 20.30 -4.08
CA ALA A 27 15.27 21.70 -3.90
C ALA A 27 16.58 22.07 -4.62
N GLY A 28 16.86 23.37 -4.74
CA GLY A 28 18.08 23.86 -5.40
C GLY A 28 19.39 23.42 -4.73
N ASP A 29 19.35 23.04 -3.46
CA ASP A 29 20.49 22.47 -2.71
C ASP A 29 20.61 20.94 -2.84
N GLY A 30 19.79 20.31 -3.68
CA GLY A 30 19.78 18.87 -3.92
C GLY A 30 19.04 18.05 -2.88
N SER A 31 18.40 18.66 -1.87
CA SER A 31 17.62 17.96 -0.85
C SER A 31 16.16 17.78 -1.26
N VAL A 32 15.49 16.83 -0.58
CA VAL A 32 14.04 16.63 -0.65
C VAL A 32 13.46 16.80 0.74
N THR A 33 12.30 17.47 0.86
CA THR A 33 11.53 17.54 2.10
C THR A 33 10.26 16.75 1.94
N ILE A 34 10.02 15.81 2.83
CA ILE A 34 8.82 14.96 2.87
C ILE A 34 7.93 15.40 4.02
N ASN A 35 6.67 15.71 3.72
CA ASN A 35 5.65 15.98 4.73
C ASN A 35 4.97 14.67 5.15
N HIS A 36 4.74 14.50 6.44
CA HIS A 36 4.09 13.32 7.01
C HIS A 36 3.36 13.69 8.32
N ILE A 37 2.64 12.76 8.92
CA ILE A 37 1.78 13.02 10.08
C ILE A 37 2.52 13.66 11.28
N PHE A 38 3.82 13.41 11.47
CA PHE A 38 4.61 13.95 12.58
C PHE A 38 5.41 15.20 12.19
N GLY A 39 5.15 15.80 11.03
CA GLY A 39 5.84 17.01 10.57
C GLY A 39 6.55 16.84 9.22
N THR A 40 7.83 17.14 9.18
CA THR A 40 8.62 17.08 7.95
C THR A 40 9.96 16.40 8.15
N THR A 41 10.40 15.64 7.16
CA THR A 41 11.76 15.07 7.12
C THR A 41 12.50 15.61 5.90
N ARG A 42 13.64 16.25 6.14
CA ARG A 42 14.54 16.71 5.07
C ARG A 42 15.61 15.67 4.82
N ILE A 43 15.69 15.19 3.58
CA ILE A 43 16.66 14.20 3.10
C ILE A 43 17.69 14.94 2.24
N PRO A 44 18.96 14.98 2.64
CA PRO A 44 19.95 15.88 2.01
C PRO A 44 20.41 15.44 0.61
N GLY A 45 20.20 14.19 0.24
CA GLY A 45 20.56 13.60 -1.05
C GLY A 45 20.11 12.13 -1.14
N PRO A 46 20.33 11.46 -2.29
CA PRO A 46 19.96 10.08 -2.47
C PRO A 46 20.54 9.17 -1.38
N PRO A 47 19.71 8.39 -0.67
CA PRO A 47 20.16 7.52 0.42
C PRO A 47 20.96 6.33 -0.12
N LYS A 48 21.87 5.79 0.70
CA LYS A 48 22.72 4.63 0.38
C LYS A 48 22.38 3.40 1.18
N SER A 49 21.77 3.57 2.36
CA SER A 49 21.41 2.49 3.27
C SER A 49 20.00 2.73 3.82
N VAL A 50 19.03 2.09 3.18
CA VAL A 50 17.62 2.27 3.51
C VAL A 50 17.10 1.10 4.32
N VAL A 51 16.44 1.38 5.44
CA VAL A 51 15.64 0.41 6.21
C VAL A 51 14.17 0.61 5.88
N CYS A 52 13.47 -0.46 5.50
CA CYS A 52 12.03 -0.50 5.41
C CYS A 52 11.47 -1.06 6.75
N ALA A 53 11.09 -0.17 7.64
CA ALA A 53 10.61 -0.50 8.99
C ALA A 53 9.11 -0.82 9.05
N GLY A 54 8.38 -0.57 7.98
CA GLY A 54 6.95 -0.85 7.86
C GLY A 54 6.63 -1.92 6.83
N LEU A 55 5.34 -2.19 6.69
CA LEU A 55 4.82 -3.23 5.80
C LEU A 55 4.78 -2.75 4.34
N THR A 56 4.98 -3.66 3.41
CA THR A 56 4.85 -3.51 1.95
C THR A 56 5.84 -2.55 1.26
N GLY A 57 6.44 -1.61 1.98
CA GLY A 57 7.33 -0.58 1.42
C GLY A 57 8.58 -1.12 0.70
N GLN A 58 8.99 -2.37 0.98
CA GLN A 58 10.08 -3.03 0.25
C GLN A 58 9.79 -3.19 -1.24
N ASP A 59 8.53 -3.45 -1.61
CA ASP A 59 8.13 -3.56 -3.01
C ASP A 59 8.32 -2.23 -3.74
N GLU A 60 7.97 -1.12 -3.10
CA GLU A 60 8.11 0.23 -3.67
C GLU A 60 9.58 0.63 -3.85
N LEU A 61 10.43 0.29 -2.88
CA LEU A 61 11.87 0.50 -2.96
C LEU A 61 12.50 -0.34 -4.07
N LEU A 62 12.21 -1.64 -4.10
CA LEU A 62 12.74 -2.57 -5.10
C LEU A 62 12.31 -2.18 -6.52
N ALA A 63 11.07 -1.72 -6.70
CA ALA A 63 10.54 -1.30 -7.98
C ALA A 63 11.32 -0.15 -8.63
N VAL A 64 11.92 0.72 -7.83
CA VAL A 64 12.74 1.85 -8.31
C VAL A 64 14.25 1.58 -8.21
N GLY A 65 14.64 0.32 -7.99
CA GLY A 65 16.04 -0.12 -7.96
C GLY A 65 16.77 0.22 -6.67
N VAL A 66 16.06 0.50 -5.59
CA VAL A 66 16.64 0.70 -4.25
C VAL A 66 16.48 -0.58 -3.45
N VAL A 67 17.59 -1.27 -3.17
CA VAL A 67 17.58 -2.50 -2.37
C VAL A 67 17.74 -2.13 -0.90
N PRO A 68 16.73 -2.39 -0.05
CA PRO A 68 16.82 -2.08 1.38
C PRO A 68 17.81 -3.00 2.10
N ILE A 69 18.47 -2.49 3.14
CA ILE A 69 19.37 -3.29 4.00
C ILE A 69 18.59 -4.07 5.07
N ALA A 70 17.34 -3.69 5.32
CA ALA A 70 16.40 -4.43 6.16
C ALA A 70 14.98 -4.20 5.68
N VAL A 71 14.14 -5.21 5.85
CA VAL A 71 12.71 -5.23 5.49
C VAL A 71 11.91 -5.80 6.65
N THR A 72 10.62 -5.48 6.70
CA THR A 72 9.72 -5.96 7.75
C THR A 72 8.84 -7.09 7.20
N GLU A 73 8.84 -8.23 7.88
CA GLU A 73 7.95 -9.35 7.61
C GLU A 73 6.52 -8.96 7.98
N TRP A 74 5.59 -9.20 7.06
CA TRP A 74 4.15 -9.08 7.34
C TRP A 74 3.52 -10.46 7.51
N PHE A 75 3.50 -11.27 6.45
CA PHE A 75 2.98 -12.64 6.46
C PHE A 75 3.60 -13.48 5.34
N GLY A 76 3.38 -14.80 5.40
CA GLY A 76 3.72 -15.73 4.31
C GLY A 76 5.12 -16.33 4.41
N ASN A 77 5.95 -15.89 5.35
CA ASN A 77 7.30 -16.42 5.61
C ASN A 77 8.15 -16.56 4.33
N GLN A 78 8.12 -15.52 3.50
CA GLN A 78 8.88 -15.49 2.25
C GLN A 78 10.38 -15.27 2.53
N PRO A 79 11.29 -15.80 1.66
CA PRO A 79 12.71 -15.52 1.78
C PRO A 79 12.96 -14.00 1.84
N PHE A 80 13.63 -13.55 2.92
CA PHE A 80 13.91 -12.13 3.19
C PHE A 80 12.67 -11.24 3.24
N ALA A 81 11.51 -11.80 3.60
CA ALA A 81 10.20 -11.11 3.59
C ALA A 81 9.84 -10.47 2.24
N VAL A 82 10.34 -11.02 1.14
CA VAL A 82 10.08 -10.56 -0.23
C VAL A 82 9.35 -11.63 -1.01
N TRP A 83 8.17 -11.30 -1.52
CA TRP A 83 7.31 -12.23 -2.24
C TRP A 83 7.84 -12.53 -3.67
N PRO A 84 7.39 -13.64 -4.32
CA PRO A 84 7.89 -14.06 -5.63
C PRO A 84 7.84 -12.97 -6.71
N TRP A 85 6.83 -12.09 -6.70
CA TRP A 85 6.71 -11.01 -7.67
C TRP A 85 7.82 -9.94 -7.56
N ALA A 86 8.47 -9.81 -6.39
CA ALA A 86 9.52 -8.83 -6.13
C ALA A 86 10.93 -9.45 -6.02
N GLN A 87 11.05 -10.78 -5.98
CA GLN A 87 12.33 -11.51 -5.93
C GLN A 87 13.30 -11.14 -7.08
N PRO A 88 12.84 -10.96 -8.34
CA PRO A 88 13.74 -10.55 -9.41
C PRO A 88 14.46 -9.23 -9.14
N GLN A 89 13.80 -8.27 -8.49
CA GLN A 89 14.36 -6.96 -8.13
C GLN A 89 15.28 -7.04 -6.91
N LEU A 90 15.03 -7.98 -6.01
CA LEU A 90 15.92 -8.25 -4.87
C LEU A 90 17.27 -8.84 -5.32
N GLY A 91 17.25 -9.70 -6.34
CA GLY A 91 18.46 -10.36 -6.85
C GLY A 91 19.12 -11.26 -5.79
N GLN A 92 20.41 -11.02 -5.57
CA GLN A 92 21.21 -11.78 -4.59
C GLN A 92 21.31 -11.10 -3.22
N ALA A 93 20.59 -10.00 -3.01
CA ALA A 93 20.63 -9.29 -1.74
C ALA A 93 19.94 -10.08 -0.63
N GLN A 94 20.45 -9.93 0.58
CA GLN A 94 19.98 -10.62 1.79
C GLN A 94 19.71 -9.60 2.89
N PRO A 95 18.65 -8.77 2.78
CA PRO A 95 18.32 -7.80 3.81
C PRO A 95 18.01 -8.50 5.14
N ALA A 96 18.30 -7.82 6.25
CA ALA A 96 17.86 -8.25 7.55
C ALA A 96 16.33 -8.25 7.63
N VAL A 97 15.75 -9.27 8.26
CA VAL A 97 14.29 -9.35 8.44
C VAL A 97 13.92 -8.81 9.82
N LEU A 98 13.05 -7.80 9.81
CA LEU A 98 12.44 -7.18 10.99
C LEU A 98 11.03 -7.73 11.21
N SER A 99 10.51 -7.58 12.42
CA SER A 99 9.14 -7.96 12.80
C SER A 99 8.46 -6.81 13.52
N LEU A 100 7.13 -6.75 13.39
CA LEU A 100 6.28 -5.83 14.14
C LEU A 100 5.49 -6.54 15.26
N THR A 101 5.73 -7.82 15.53
CA THR A 101 4.99 -8.61 16.54
C THR A 101 5.00 -7.95 17.92
N ASP A 102 6.17 -7.44 18.33
CA ASP A 102 6.35 -6.72 19.60
C ASP A 102 6.62 -5.21 19.38
N GLY A 103 6.14 -4.67 18.27
CA GLY A 103 6.40 -3.31 17.83
C GLY A 103 7.70 -3.15 17.03
N ILE A 104 7.99 -1.90 16.66
CA ILE A 104 9.16 -1.58 15.83
C ILE A 104 10.45 -1.87 16.59
N GLN A 105 11.37 -2.64 15.96
CA GLN A 105 12.63 -3.10 16.56
C GLN A 105 13.72 -2.01 16.49
N VAL A 106 13.53 -0.91 17.24
CA VAL A 106 14.39 0.29 17.19
C VAL A 106 15.87 -0.04 17.35
N ASP A 107 16.24 -0.91 18.30
CA ASP A 107 17.64 -1.24 18.58
C ASP A 107 18.29 -2.02 17.41
N LYS A 108 17.55 -2.91 16.75
CA LYS A 108 18.03 -3.60 15.55
C LYS A 108 18.26 -2.62 14.40
N ILE A 109 17.33 -1.67 14.21
CA ILE A 109 17.46 -0.62 13.19
C ILE A 109 18.69 0.25 13.47
N ALA A 110 18.90 0.65 14.72
CA ALA A 110 20.06 1.45 15.14
C ALA A 110 21.38 0.72 14.84
N ALA A 111 21.44 -0.59 15.10
CA ALA A 111 22.63 -1.42 14.85
C ALA A 111 22.99 -1.50 13.35
N LEU A 112 22.02 -1.37 12.45
CA LEU A 112 22.22 -1.38 10.99
C LEU A 112 22.78 -0.05 10.45
N LYS A 113 22.76 1.02 11.24
CA LYS A 113 23.28 2.35 10.86
C LYS A 113 22.76 2.84 9.52
N PRO A 114 21.42 2.90 9.31
CA PRO A 114 20.85 3.42 8.07
C PRO A 114 21.09 4.92 7.93
N ASP A 115 20.96 5.42 6.70
CA ASP A 115 20.87 6.86 6.42
C ASP A 115 19.43 7.32 6.12
N LEU A 116 18.52 6.36 5.83
CA LEU A 116 17.10 6.60 5.68
C LEU A 116 16.29 5.45 6.30
N ILE A 117 15.23 5.78 7.01
CA ILE A 117 14.23 4.85 7.54
C ILE A 117 12.89 5.18 6.91
N ILE A 118 12.34 4.24 6.15
CA ILE A 118 10.96 4.27 5.66
C ILE A 118 10.08 3.56 6.70
N ALA A 119 9.23 4.32 7.35
CA ALA A 119 8.35 3.85 8.42
C ALA A 119 6.86 4.09 8.09
N THR A 120 6.50 4.05 6.81
CA THR A 120 5.12 3.99 6.33
C THR A 120 4.54 2.62 6.64
N ASN A 121 3.25 2.52 6.94
CA ASN A 121 2.58 1.26 7.31
C ASN A 121 3.28 0.49 8.45
N ALA A 122 3.80 1.21 9.44
CA ALA A 122 4.60 0.65 10.52
C ALA A 122 3.89 0.65 11.89
N GLY A 123 2.66 1.18 11.95
CA GLY A 123 1.99 1.43 13.23
C GLY A 123 2.72 2.49 14.08
N LEU A 124 3.34 3.46 13.42
CA LEU A 124 4.24 4.42 14.03
C LEU A 124 3.48 5.44 14.87
N ASP A 125 3.84 5.56 16.14
CA ASP A 125 3.42 6.63 17.03
C ASP A 125 4.50 7.73 17.15
N ALA A 126 4.14 8.86 17.79
CA ALA A 126 5.04 10.01 17.91
C ALA A 126 6.31 9.70 18.72
N ASP A 127 6.22 8.86 19.75
CA ASP A 127 7.38 8.52 20.60
C ASP A 127 8.34 7.60 19.84
N THR A 128 7.82 6.63 19.10
CA THR A 128 8.63 5.74 18.26
C THR A 128 9.22 6.51 17.08
N TYR A 129 8.45 7.41 16.44
CA TYR A 129 8.98 8.32 15.42
C TYR A 129 10.18 9.12 15.93
N LYS A 130 10.09 9.69 17.13
CA LYS A 130 11.19 10.44 17.75
C LYS A 130 12.43 9.57 17.97
N LYS A 131 12.27 8.31 18.40
CA LYS A 131 13.38 7.37 18.57
C LYS A 131 14.05 7.03 17.26
N LEU A 132 13.27 6.74 16.19
CA LEU A 132 13.81 6.46 14.86
C LEU A 132 14.50 7.69 14.26
N SER A 133 13.92 8.88 14.41
CA SER A 133 14.50 10.13 13.92
C SER A 133 15.80 10.53 14.60
N ALA A 134 16.07 10.00 15.80
CA ALA A 134 17.36 10.13 16.47
C ALA A 134 18.45 9.20 15.85
N ILE A 135 18.06 8.18 15.09
CA ILE A 135 18.97 7.24 14.41
C ILE A 135 19.31 7.77 13.01
N ALA A 136 18.28 8.07 12.20
CA ALA A 136 18.42 8.51 10.81
C ALA A 136 17.21 9.34 10.37
N GLN A 137 17.30 9.91 9.15
CA GLN A 137 16.14 10.53 8.51
C GLN A 137 15.01 9.52 8.43
N THR A 138 13.84 9.86 9.00
CA THR A 138 12.70 8.94 9.09
C THR A 138 11.49 9.51 8.38
N VAL A 139 10.93 8.76 7.46
CA VAL A 139 9.70 9.08 6.72
C VAL A 139 8.55 8.26 7.30
N ALA A 140 7.57 8.93 7.86
CA ALA A 140 6.36 8.32 8.40
C ALA A 140 5.21 8.33 7.36
N GLN A 141 4.07 7.74 7.71
CA GLN A 141 2.85 7.77 6.90
C GLN A 141 2.36 9.20 6.65
N SER A 142 1.73 9.41 5.48
CA SER A 142 1.23 10.72 5.07
C SER A 142 -0.08 11.11 5.78
N GLY A 143 -0.90 10.12 6.13
CA GLY A 143 -2.22 10.28 6.75
C GLY A 143 -2.32 9.76 8.17
N SER A 144 -3.53 9.71 8.70
CA SER A 144 -3.82 9.24 10.06
C SER A 144 -3.77 7.72 10.22
N ASP A 145 -3.84 6.95 9.12
CA ASP A 145 -3.74 5.50 9.17
C ASP A 145 -2.27 5.09 9.30
N ALA A 146 -1.94 4.49 10.43
CA ALA A 146 -0.58 4.12 10.74
C ALA A 146 -0.10 2.83 10.06
N PHE A 147 -1.03 1.98 9.59
CA PHE A 147 -0.70 0.68 9.03
C PHE A 147 -1.06 0.50 7.55
N PHE A 148 -2.05 1.23 7.04
CA PHE A 148 -2.58 0.97 5.70
C PHE A 148 -2.98 2.26 5.00
N GLU A 149 -2.00 3.09 4.67
CA GLU A 149 -2.25 4.21 3.76
C GLU A 149 -2.47 3.70 2.32
N PRO A 150 -3.16 4.45 1.46
CA PRO A 150 -3.35 4.07 0.06
C PRO A 150 -2.02 3.77 -0.63
N TRP A 151 -1.94 2.67 -1.36
CA TRP A 151 -0.69 2.20 -1.96
C TRP A 151 -0.02 3.23 -2.90
N LYS A 152 -0.82 4.02 -3.64
CA LYS A 152 -0.32 5.08 -4.51
C LYS A 152 0.34 6.21 -3.71
N ASP A 153 -0.19 6.50 -2.52
CA ASP A 153 0.38 7.51 -1.61
C ASP A 153 1.67 6.98 -1.00
N GLN A 154 1.68 5.72 -0.52
CA GLN A 154 2.89 5.07 -0.03
C GLN A 154 3.99 5.02 -1.09
N ALA A 155 3.66 4.55 -2.30
CA ALA A 155 4.60 4.49 -3.42
C ALA A 155 5.16 5.88 -3.74
N THR A 156 4.30 6.89 -3.81
CA THR A 156 4.68 8.27 -4.13
C THR A 156 5.65 8.82 -3.09
N VAL A 157 5.33 8.68 -1.81
CA VAL A 157 6.16 9.19 -0.72
C VAL A 157 7.52 8.49 -0.66
N ILE A 158 7.53 7.15 -0.84
CA ILE A 158 8.79 6.38 -0.88
C ILE A 158 9.64 6.80 -2.09
N GLY A 159 9.04 6.87 -3.28
CA GLY A 159 9.74 7.30 -4.49
C GLY A 159 10.36 8.70 -4.36
N GLN A 160 9.64 9.63 -3.76
CA GLN A 160 10.15 10.97 -3.45
C GLN A 160 11.32 10.91 -2.46
N ALA A 161 11.19 10.14 -1.38
CA ALA A 161 12.22 10.01 -0.34
C ALA A 161 13.54 9.43 -0.85
N VAL A 162 13.49 8.59 -1.88
CA VAL A 162 14.67 7.97 -2.50
C VAL A 162 15.06 8.62 -3.83
N PHE A 163 14.56 9.84 -4.14
CA PHE A 163 14.89 10.59 -5.36
C PHE A 163 14.51 9.89 -6.66
N LYS A 164 13.40 9.15 -6.63
CA LYS A 164 12.84 8.36 -7.74
C LYS A 164 11.38 8.73 -8.05
N ALA A 165 10.97 9.97 -7.78
CA ALA A 165 9.58 10.41 -7.93
C ALA A 165 9.03 10.19 -9.35
N ASP A 166 9.81 10.52 -10.40
CA ASP A 166 9.37 10.35 -11.79
C ASP A 166 9.27 8.88 -12.20
N ASP A 167 10.19 8.03 -11.73
CA ASP A 167 10.16 6.59 -11.99
C ASP A 167 8.93 5.96 -11.31
N THR A 168 8.67 6.32 -10.05
CA THR A 168 7.48 5.87 -9.31
C THR A 168 6.18 6.30 -9.98
N LYS A 169 6.09 7.55 -10.43
CA LYS A 169 4.91 8.05 -11.15
C LYS A 169 4.63 7.23 -12.42
N LYS A 170 5.66 6.87 -13.17
CA LYS A 170 5.52 6.01 -14.37
C LYS A 170 5.06 4.61 -14.00
N LEU A 171 5.59 4.03 -12.90
CA LEU A 171 5.18 2.71 -12.41
C LEU A 171 3.71 2.69 -12.00
N ILE A 172 3.24 3.67 -11.22
CA ILE A 172 1.83 3.81 -10.84
C ILE A 172 0.95 3.88 -12.08
N ALA A 173 1.27 4.78 -13.03
CA ALA A 173 0.52 4.90 -14.28
C ALA A 173 0.54 3.61 -15.12
N GLY A 174 1.63 2.85 -15.07
CA GLY A 174 1.76 1.55 -15.72
C GLY A 174 0.82 0.51 -15.11
N VAL A 175 0.66 0.48 -13.79
CA VAL A 175 -0.28 -0.38 -13.07
C VAL A 175 -1.72 -0.03 -13.45
N ASP A 176 -2.10 1.25 -13.42
CA ASP A 176 -3.43 1.72 -13.80
C ASP A 176 -3.77 1.33 -15.25
N ALA A 177 -2.83 1.56 -16.17
CA ALA A 177 -2.99 1.19 -17.59
C ALA A 177 -3.15 -0.33 -17.77
N LYS A 178 -2.47 -1.13 -16.94
CA LYS A 178 -2.55 -2.58 -16.99
C LYS A 178 -3.92 -3.10 -16.57
N PHE A 179 -4.50 -2.57 -15.47
CA PHE A 179 -5.86 -2.90 -15.05
C PHE A 179 -6.90 -2.45 -16.09
N ALA A 180 -6.78 -1.23 -16.63
CA ALA A 180 -7.66 -0.75 -17.70
C ALA A 180 -7.57 -1.64 -18.96
N GLY A 181 -6.37 -2.10 -19.31
CA GLY A 181 -6.14 -3.05 -20.40
C GLY A 181 -6.77 -4.41 -20.14
N ALA A 182 -6.65 -4.92 -18.90
CA ALA A 182 -7.25 -6.18 -18.48
C ALA A 182 -8.78 -6.14 -18.54
N GLY A 183 -9.42 -5.02 -18.13
CA GLY A 183 -10.85 -4.83 -18.29
C GLY A 183 -11.31 -4.85 -19.74
N LYS A 184 -10.58 -4.17 -20.63
CA LYS A 184 -10.86 -4.19 -22.09
C LYS A 184 -10.72 -5.57 -22.72
N ALA A 185 -9.72 -6.34 -22.27
CA ALA A 185 -9.50 -7.71 -22.74
C ALA A 185 -10.55 -8.71 -22.24
N ASN A 186 -11.29 -8.37 -21.17
CA ASN A 186 -12.30 -9.23 -20.56
C ASN A 186 -13.66 -8.50 -20.48
N PRO A 187 -14.35 -8.27 -21.59
CA PRO A 187 -15.57 -7.45 -21.64
C PRO A 187 -16.73 -7.98 -20.80
N LEU A 188 -16.72 -9.26 -20.41
CA LEU A 188 -17.71 -9.85 -19.50
C LEU A 188 -17.66 -9.24 -18.08
N LEU A 189 -16.55 -8.61 -17.70
CA LEU A 189 -16.38 -7.98 -16.41
C LEU A 189 -17.07 -6.62 -16.32
N GLY A 190 -17.23 -5.93 -17.46
CA GLY A 190 -17.79 -4.59 -17.52
C GLY A 190 -19.20 -4.51 -16.93
N GLY A 191 -19.39 -3.61 -15.96
CA GLY A 191 -20.67 -3.40 -15.29
C GLY A 191 -21.05 -4.47 -14.25
N ARG A 192 -20.23 -5.50 -14.04
CA ARG A 192 -20.41 -6.49 -12.97
C ARG A 192 -20.09 -5.87 -11.62
N LYS A 193 -20.67 -6.44 -10.57
CA LYS A 193 -20.40 -6.05 -9.17
C LYS A 193 -19.72 -7.20 -8.45
N MET A 194 -18.61 -6.91 -7.77
CA MET A 194 -17.84 -7.93 -7.05
C MET A 194 -17.44 -7.44 -5.68
N LEU A 195 -17.26 -8.39 -4.75
CA LEU A 195 -16.78 -8.15 -3.40
C LEU A 195 -15.60 -9.06 -3.10
N ILE A 196 -14.67 -8.56 -2.30
CA ILE A 196 -13.55 -9.33 -1.77
C ILE A 196 -13.91 -9.76 -0.35
N VAL A 197 -13.91 -11.07 -0.10
CA VAL A 197 -14.10 -11.68 1.22
C VAL A 197 -12.76 -12.25 1.66
N ASN A 198 -12.37 -11.98 2.90
CA ASN A 198 -11.03 -12.30 3.39
C ASN A 198 -11.05 -13.39 4.46
N GLY A 199 -10.13 -14.34 4.35
CA GLY A 199 -9.82 -15.33 5.36
C GLY A 199 -10.93 -16.37 5.62
N LEU A 200 -10.80 -17.06 6.73
CA LEU A 200 -11.77 -18.06 7.18
C LEU A 200 -12.98 -17.42 7.84
N PRO A 201 -14.18 -18.03 7.69
CA PRO A 201 -15.34 -17.67 8.49
C PRO A 201 -15.04 -17.76 9.99
N THR A 202 -15.47 -16.77 10.76
CA THR A 202 -15.33 -16.76 12.22
C THR A 202 -16.69 -16.89 12.91
N ALA A 203 -16.70 -17.05 14.23
CA ALA A 203 -17.94 -17.03 15.01
C ALA A 203 -18.63 -15.65 14.90
N ASP A 204 -17.86 -14.56 14.85
CA ASP A 204 -18.36 -13.19 14.80
C ASP A 204 -18.84 -12.78 13.40
N GLY A 205 -18.42 -13.49 12.35
CA GLY A 205 -18.83 -13.19 10.98
C GLY A 205 -17.75 -13.36 9.93
N PHE A 206 -17.84 -12.54 8.89
CA PHE A 206 -17.02 -12.57 7.69
C PHE A 206 -16.37 -11.21 7.46
N GLU A 207 -15.09 -11.23 7.17
CA GLU A 207 -14.37 -10.02 6.84
C GLU A 207 -14.52 -9.73 5.34
N VAL A 208 -15.04 -8.56 5.00
CA VAL A 208 -15.28 -8.12 3.62
C VAL A 208 -14.58 -6.80 3.40
N THR A 209 -13.90 -6.65 2.28
CA THR A 209 -13.25 -5.38 1.91
C THR A 209 -14.30 -4.41 1.36
N PRO A 210 -14.56 -3.26 2.01
CA PRO A 210 -15.49 -2.25 1.52
C PRO A 210 -14.92 -1.51 0.31
N ALA A 211 -15.78 -0.76 -0.40
CA ALA A 211 -15.35 0.12 -1.46
C ALA A 211 -14.33 1.14 -0.95
N GLY A 212 -13.25 1.32 -1.69
CA GLY A 212 -12.16 2.21 -1.32
C GLY A 212 -10.90 1.93 -2.14
N TRP A 213 -9.75 2.44 -1.70
CA TRP A 213 -8.50 2.30 -2.42
C TRP A 213 -8.07 0.83 -2.61
N ARG A 214 -8.46 -0.09 -1.70
CA ARG A 214 -8.17 -1.53 -1.80
C ARG A 214 -8.98 -2.24 -2.89
N THR A 215 -10.06 -1.64 -3.36
CA THR A 215 -10.92 -2.17 -4.44
C THR A 215 -10.86 -1.32 -5.70
N GLU A 216 -10.06 -0.24 -5.72
CA GLU A 216 -9.92 0.66 -6.87
C GLU A 216 -9.55 -0.09 -8.15
N PHE A 217 -8.67 -1.09 -8.06
CA PHE A 217 -8.26 -1.91 -9.19
C PHE A 217 -9.44 -2.65 -9.87
N LEU A 218 -10.50 -2.97 -9.13
CA LEU A 218 -11.73 -3.53 -9.71
C LEU A 218 -12.42 -2.48 -10.58
N SER A 219 -12.55 -1.24 -10.10
CA SER A 219 -13.17 -0.16 -10.86
C SER A 219 -12.36 0.24 -12.10
N GLU A 220 -11.04 0.14 -12.06
CA GLU A 220 -10.16 0.35 -13.22
C GLU A 220 -10.40 -0.72 -14.31
N MET A 221 -10.86 -1.91 -13.94
CA MET A 221 -11.30 -2.97 -14.86
C MET A 221 -12.76 -2.83 -15.31
N GLY A 222 -13.48 -1.81 -14.84
CA GLY A 222 -14.91 -1.61 -15.12
C GLY A 222 -15.85 -2.42 -14.23
N ILE A 223 -15.36 -2.94 -13.10
CA ILE A 223 -16.11 -3.73 -12.12
C ILE A 223 -16.55 -2.81 -10.97
N GLY A 224 -17.83 -2.83 -10.63
CA GLY A 224 -18.36 -2.09 -9.48
C GLY A 224 -18.23 -2.86 -8.18
N THR A 225 -18.26 -2.13 -7.06
CA THR A 225 -18.41 -2.69 -5.72
C THR A 225 -19.85 -2.43 -5.26
N PRO A 226 -20.60 -3.46 -4.79
CA PRO A 226 -21.94 -3.23 -4.23
C PRO A 226 -21.94 -2.30 -3.03
N ASP A 227 -23.01 -1.54 -2.86
CA ASP A 227 -23.28 -0.78 -1.65
C ASP A 227 -23.77 -1.71 -0.52
N GLY A 228 -23.86 -1.18 0.71
CA GLY A 228 -24.48 -1.89 1.83
C GLY A 228 -23.52 -2.46 2.86
N LEU A 229 -22.22 -2.21 2.71
CA LEU A 229 -21.22 -2.60 3.72
C LEU A 229 -20.95 -1.52 4.78
N ASP A 230 -21.39 -0.27 4.56
CA ASP A 230 -21.02 0.89 5.40
C ASP A 230 -21.34 0.70 6.89
N THR A 231 -22.47 0.04 7.20
CA THR A 231 -22.89 -0.23 8.59
C THR A 231 -22.01 -1.25 9.31
N PHE A 232 -21.21 -2.02 8.56
CA PHE A 232 -20.35 -3.08 9.09
C PHE A 232 -18.88 -2.65 9.13
N VAL A 233 -18.54 -1.48 8.58
CA VAL A 233 -17.14 -1.02 8.49
C VAL A 233 -16.58 -0.75 9.87
N LYS A 234 -15.43 -1.38 10.15
CA LYS A 234 -14.59 -1.17 11.33
C LYS A 234 -13.14 -1.07 10.87
N GLY A 235 -12.59 0.16 10.87
CA GLY A 235 -11.26 0.41 10.33
C GLY A 235 -11.22 0.21 8.81
N GLN A 236 -10.36 -0.68 8.33
CA GLN A 236 -10.12 -0.92 6.90
C GLN A 236 -11.05 -1.98 6.29
N ASN A 237 -11.76 -2.76 7.10
CA ASN A 237 -12.61 -3.87 6.68
C ASN A 237 -14.03 -3.74 7.24
N ALA A 238 -14.98 -4.42 6.61
CA ALA A 238 -16.33 -4.61 7.12
C ALA A 238 -16.42 -6.01 7.76
N LEU A 239 -16.84 -6.08 9.01
CA LEU A 239 -17.14 -7.36 9.67
C LEU A 239 -18.65 -7.61 9.56
N VAL A 240 -19.04 -8.47 8.63
CA VAL A 240 -20.46 -8.80 8.36
C VAL A 240 -20.89 -9.97 9.22
N PRO A 241 -21.90 -9.80 10.12
CA PRO A 241 -22.42 -10.89 10.93
C PRO A 241 -22.97 -12.05 10.08
N ARG A 242 -22.90 -13.25 10.61
CA ARG A 242 -23.28 -14.48 9.88
C ARG A 242 -24.73 -14.45 9.37
N ASP A 243 -25.66 -13.96 10.17
CA ASP A 243 -27.09 -13.86 9.84
C ASP A 243 -27.40 -12.76 8.81
N GLN A 244 -26.48 -11.83 8.58
CA GLN A 244 -26.62 -10.73 7.62
C GLN A 244 -25.83 -10.94 6.33
N LEU A 245 -24.98 -11.98 6.25
CA LEU A 245 -24.08 -12.19 5.12
C LEU A 245 -24.81 -12.26 3.78
N ALA A 246 -25.86 -13.09 3.70
CA ALA A 246 -26.61 -13.27 2.45
C ALA A 246 -27.25 -11.97 1.95
N THR A 247 -27.69 -11.11 2.87
CA THR A 247 -28.26 -9.79 2.54
C THR A 247 -27.17 -8.81 2.10
N ALA A 248 -26.06 -8.76 2.82
CA ALA A 248 -24.96 -7.84 2.54
C ALA A 248 -24.27 -8.14 1.19
N LEU A 249 -24.16 -9.43 0.81
CA LEU A 249 -23.48 -9.86 -0.41
C LEU A 249 -24.40 -10.10 -1.62
N ARG A 250 -25.73 -9.94 -1.47
CA ARG A 250 -26.73 -10.34 -2.49
C ARG A 250 -26.51 -9.69 -3.86
N ASP A 251 -26.02 -8.44 -3.89
CA ASP A 251 -25.88 -7.64 -5.12
C ASP A 251 -24.52 -7.85 -5.80
N ALA A 252 -23.67 -8.72 -5.26
CA ALA A 252 -22.42 -9.14 -5.90
C ALA A 252 -22.68 -10.24 -6.93
N ASP A 253 -22.20 -10.08 -8.15
CA ASP A 253 -22.22 -11.12 -9.18
C ASP A 253 -21.22 -12.24 -8.87
N VAL A 254 -20.05 -11.89 -8.34
CA VAL A 254 -18.95 -12.80 -7.99
C VAL A 254 -18.35 -12.38 -6.66
N LEU A 255 -17.97 -13.35 -5.85
CA LEU A 255 -17.14 -13.15 -4.66
C LEU A 255 -15.70 -13.58 -4.96
N ILE A 256 -14.76 -12.70 -4.66
CA ILE A 256 -13.33 -12.98 -4.69
C ILE A 256 -12.94 -13.33 -3.26
N TRP A 257 -12.65 -14.61 -3.00
CA TRP A 257 -12.36 -15.08 -1.65
C TRP A 257 -10.88 -15.32 -1.46
N THR A 258 -10.22 -14.40 -0.75
CA THR A 258 -8.78 -14.46 -0.49
C THR A 258 -8.48 -15.30 0.74
N LEU A 259 -7.47 -16.17 0.64
CA LEU A 259 -7.04 -17.07 1.69
C LEU A 259 -5.52 -17.06 1.82
N ASP A 260 -5.02 -17.27 3.04
CA ASP A 260 -3.58 -17.39 3.32
C ASP A 260 -2.99 -18.71 2.83
N ASN A 261 -3.84 -19.73 2.70
CA ASN A 261 -3.47 -21.08 2.27
C ASN A 261 -4.61 -21.70 1.46
N ASP A 262 -4.27 -22.35 0.35
CA ASP A 262 -5.24 -23.02 -0.53
C ASP A 262 -5.97 -24.19 0.16
N ASP A 263 -5.36 -24.81 1.17
CA ASP A 263 -5.97 -25.87 1.99
C ASP A 263 -7.16 -25.38 2.83
N GLN A 264 -7.35 -24.08 2.99
CA GLN A 264 -8.47 -23.48 3.72
C GLN A 264 -9.79 -23.46 2.89
N ARG A 265 -9.69 -23.56 1.55
CA ARG A 265 -10.85 -23.51 0.65
C ARG A 265 -11.97 -24.51 0.99
N PRO A 266 -11.69 -25.81 1.29
CA PRO A 266 -12.73 -26.74 1.66
C PRO A 266 -13.51 -26.33 2.93
N ALA A 267 -12.84 -25.73 3.91
CA ALA A 267 -13.48 -25.24 5.13
C ALA A 267 -14.44 -24.08 4.85
N VAL A 268 -14.06 -23.15 3.96
CA VAL A 268 -14.96 -22.06 3.53
C VAL A 268 -16.20 -22.61 2.83
N LEU A 269 -16.02 -23.53 1.89
CA LEU A 269 -17.14 -24.10 1.12
C LEU A 269 -18.06 -25.00 1.96
N ALA A 270 -17.54 -25.61 3.03
CA ALA A 270 -18.30 -26.41 3.98
C ALA A 270 -19.05 -25.57 5.02
N ASP A 271 -18.75 -24.27 5.12
CA ASP A 271 -19.46 -23.39 6.08
C ASP A 271 -20.95 -23.27 5.72
N PRO A 272 -21.88 -23.55 6.64
CA PRO A 272 -23.32 -23.57 6.35
C PRO A 272 -23.85 -22.21 5.84
N THR A 273 -23.30 -21.10 6.34
CA THR A 273 -23.69 -19.76 5.90
C THR A 273 -23.24 -19.49 4.47
N VAL A 274 -22.01 -19.87 4.14
CA VAL A 274 -21.44 -19.73 2.79
C VAL A 274 -22.21 -20.59 1.79
N ALA A 275 -22.52 -21.85 2.15
CA ALA A 275 -23.25 -22.80 1.28
C ALA A 275 -24.66 -22.29 0.88
N GLN A 276 -25.25 -21.37 1.67
CA GLN A 276 -26.57 -20.78 1.37
C GLN A 276 -26.49 -19.58 0.41
N LEU A 277 -25.32 -18.98 0.20
CA LEU A 277 -25.15 -17.85 -0.69
C LEU A 277 -25.54 -18.18 -2.14
N SER A 278 -26.21 -17.25 -2.82
CA SER A 278 -26.54 -17.38 -4.23
C SER A 278 -25.30 -17.58 -5.10
N GLN A 279 -24.19 -16.91 -4.75
CA GLN A 279 -22.91 -17.02 -5.43
C GLN A 279 -22.30 -18.44 -5.26
N ALA A 280 -22.42 -19.05 -4.08
CA ALA A 280 -21.97 -20.42 -3.86
C ALA A 280 -22.77 -21.41 -4.72
N LYS A 281 -24.10 -21.28 -4.74
CA LYS A 281 -25.00 -22.13 -5.54
C LYS A 281 -24.79 -21.97 -7.05
N ALA A 282 -24.35 -20.80 -7.48
CA ALA A 282 -24.06 -20.49 -8.88
C ALA A 282 -22.59 -20.76 -9.30
N ASN A 283 -21.74 -21.29 -8.42
CA ASN A 283 -20.29 -21.44 -8.63
C ASN A 283 -19.57 -20.12 -8.93
N ARG A 284 -20.01 -19.03 -8.31
CA ARG A 284 -19.48 -17.67 -8.48
C ARG A 284 -18.65 -17.19 -7.28
N ILE A 285 -17.99 -18.12 -6.60
CA ILE A 285 -16.93 -17.82 -5.64
C ILE A 285 -15.60 -18.16 -6.28
N VAL A 286 -14.76 -17.16 -6.48
CA VAL A 286 -13.42 -17.29 -7.06
C VAL A 286 -12.41 -17.30 -5.91
N PHE A 287 -11.64 -18.37 -5.83
CA PHE A 287 -10.47 -18.47 -4.95
C PHE A 287 -9.22 -18.22 -5.82
N PRO A 288 -8.55 -17.06 -5.67
CA PRO A 288 -7.42 -16.74 -6.55
C PRO A 288 -6.18 -17.61 -6.29
N GLY A 289 -6.14 -18.29 -5.15
CA GLY A 289 -4.96 -19.00 -4.68
C GLY A 289 -4.09 -18.14 -3.76
N LYS A 290 -3.19 -18.80 -3.01
CA LYS A 290 -2.36 -18.18 -1.97
C LYS A 290 -1.60 -16.95 -2.48
N ASP A 291 -0.82 -17.11 -3.57
CA ASP A 291 0.08 -16.06 -4.05
C ASP A 291 -0.68 -14.85 -4.59
N LEU A 292 -1.78 -15.09 -5.31
CA LEU A 292 -2.60 -14.01 -5.85
C LEU A 292 -3.42 -13.31 -4.75
N SER A 293 -3.88 -14.05 -3.73
CA SER A 293 -4.49 -13.48 -2.52
C SER A 293 -3.53 -12.55 -1.81
N ALA A 294 -2.27 -12.98 -1.65
CA ALA A 294 -1.22 -12.17 -1.06
C ALA A 294 -0.91 -10.92 -1.90
N ALA A 295 -0.86 -11.05 -3.25
CA ALA A 295 -0.62 -9.93 -4.14
C ALA A 295 -1.73 -8.85 -4.03
N ILE A 296 -3.00 -9.27 -3.89
CA ILE A 296 -4.13 -8.38 -3.64
C ILE A 296 -3.96 -7.66 -2.28
N ALA A 297 -3.58 -8.39 -1.23
CA ALA A 297 -3.40 -7.82 0.11
C ALA A 297 -2.22 -6.84 0.18
N PHE A 298 -1.10 -7.14 -0.49
CA PHE A 298 0.07 -6.28 -0.54
C PHE A 298 -0.22 -4.94 -1.22
N ALA A 299 -0.93 -4.97 -2.32
CA ALA A 299 -1.32 -3.76 -3.05
C ALA A 299 -0.12 -2.84 -3.32
N SER A 300 0.81 -3.26 -4.18
CA SER A 300 2.04 -2.53 -4.49
C SER A 300 2.26 -2.39 -6.00
N VAL A 301 3.22 -1.55 -6.39
CA VAL A 301 3.63 -1.41 -7.81
C VAL A 301 4.19 -2.71 -8.39
N LEU A 302 4.66 -3.65 -7.56
CA LEU A 302 5.16 -4.95 -8.01
C LEU A 302 4.12 -6.07 -7.92
N SER A 303 3.23 -6.06 -6.92
CA SER A 303 2.22 -7.11 -6.74
C SER A 303 1.04 -6.96 -7.71
N TYR A 304 0.56 -5.75 -7.94
CA TYR A 304 -0.62 -5.49 -8.76
C TYR A 304 -0.48 -5.88 -10.25
N PRO A 305 0.69 -5.81 -10.91
CA PRO A 305 0.83 -6.40 -12.23
C PRO A 305 0.44 -7.88 -12.31
N ALA A 306 0.78 -8.68 -11.29
CA ALA A 306 0.36 -10.09 -11.23
C ALA A 306 -1.15 -10.23 -11.04
N VAL A 307 -1.77 -9.36 -10.25
CA VAL A 307 -3.24 -9.30 -10.09
C VAL A 307 -3.91 -9.00 -11.42
N ALA A 308 -3.44 -7.98 -12.15
CA ALA A 308 -3.99 -7.58 -13.44
C ALA A 308 -3.87 -8.67 -14.52
N ASP A 309 -2.82 -9.50 -14.47
CA ASP A 309 -2.62 -10.58 -15.42
C ASP A 309 -3.45 -11.83 -15.08
N GLN A 310 -3.58 -12.18 -13.80
CA GLN A 310 -4.07 -13.50 -13.40
C GLN A 310 -5.52 -13.49 -12.91
N LEU A 311 -5.98 -12.43 -12.27
CA LEU A 311 -7.33 -12.38 -11.68
C LEU A 311 -8.44 -12.26 -12.74
N PRO A 312 -8.35 -11.40 -13.77
CA PRO A 312 -9.45 -11.19 -14.74
C PRO A 312 -9.93 -12.46 -15.45
N PRO A 313 -9.05 -13.36 -15.92
CA PRO A 313 -9.50 -14.63 -16.52
C PRO A 313 -10.28 -15.52 -15.56
N LEU A 314 -9.90 -15.55 -14.27
CA LEU A 314 -10.61 -16.32 -13.25
C LEU A 314 -12.01 -15.74 -13.00
N LEU A 315 -12.14 -14.42 -12.95
CA LEU A 315 -13.42 -13.74 -12.79
C LEU A 315 -14.34 -13.95 -14.02
N ALA A 316 -13.79 -13.81 -15.21
CA ALA A 316 -14.55 -14.05 -16.45
C ALA A 316 -15.08 -15.49 -16.54
N LYS A 317 -14.26 -16.47 -16.15
CA LYS A 317 -14.67 -17.88 -16.08
C LYS A 317 -15.83 -18.11 -15.10
N ALA A 318 -15.89 -17.42 -14.00
CA ALA A 318 -16.98 -17.55 -13.02
C ALA A 318 -18.31 -16.96 -13.51
N LEU A 319 -18.29 -16.16 -14.57
CA LEU A 319 -19.46 -15.53 -15.18
C LEU A 319 -20.05 -16.32 -16.35
N THR A 320 -19.36 -17.34 -16.81
CA THR A 320 -19.81 -18.26 -17.88
C THR A 320 -20.45 -19.52 -17.29
#